data_e1a53ced58c66e7ca8a2e8b642b23fa4
#
_entry.id   e1a53ced58c66e7ca8a2e8b642b23fa4
#
_cell.length_a   1.000
_cell.length_b   1.000
_cell.length_c   1.000
_cell.angle_alpha   90.00
_cell.angle_beta   90.00
_cell.angle_gamma   90.00
#
_symmetry.space_group_name_H-M   'P 1'
#
loop_
_entity.id
_entity.type
_entity.pdbx_description
1 polymer ?
#
loop_
_entity_poly.entity_id
_entity_poly.type
_entity_poly.pdbx_seq_one_letter_code
_entity_poly.pdbx_strand_id
1 'polypeptide(L)'
;DAPFIKVEATKFTEVGYVGKDVDSIIRDLAEMAVKQTREAEMKKVRTRAEDAAEERILDVLIPPARAAAGSEPAADNTARQVFRKKLREGSLDDKEIEIDVAEGRPQLEIMGPQGMEEMTEQLRGMFSQLGQDKRKTRKLKIAEALKLITDEEAAKLVNEEEIKTRAVQNAEQNGIVFIDEIDKVAARQESSGADVSRQGVQRDLLPLVEGTTVS
;
A
#
# COMPACT_ATOMS: atom_id res chain seq x y z
N ASP A 1 -1.31 13.11 11.17
CA ASP A 1 -0.42 12.33 12.05
C ASP A 1 0.99 12.34 11.47
N ALA A 2 2.01 12.51 12.36
CA ALA A 2 3.42 12.47 11.95
C ALA A 2 3.83 11.02 11.62
N PRO A 3 4.50 10.76 10.50
CA PRO A 3 5.09 9.46 10.24
C PRO A 3 6.26 9.25 11.21
N PHE A 4 6.37 8.05 11.77
CA PHE A 4 7.47 7.73 12.64
C PHE A 4 7.97 6.30 12.45
N ILE A 5 9.26 6.10 12.70
CA ILE A 5 9.88 4.78 12.77
C ILE A 5 10.78 4.68 14.00
N LYS A 6 10.97 3.45 14.48
CA LYS A 6 11.95 3.13 15.51
C LYS A 6 12.94 2.13 14.90
N VAL A 7 14.23 2.43 15.05
CA VAL A 7 15.33 1.61 14.56
C VAL A 7 16.35 1.35 15.66
N GLU A 8 17.07 0.26 15.59
CA GLU A 8 18.18 -0.06 16.47
C GLU A 8 19.49 0.21 15.74
N ALA A 9 20.36 1.06 16.26
CA ALA A 9 21.62 1.44 15.62
C ALA A 9 22.52 0.24 15.29
N THR A 10 22.45 -0.81 16.10
CA THR A 10 23.23 -2.04 15.95
C THR A 10 22.84 -2.89 14.74
N LYS A 11 21.69 -2.62 14.11
CA LYS A 11 21.24 -3.33 12.90
C LYS A 11 21.82 -2.77 11.61
N PHE A 12 22.47 -1.61 11.67
CA PHE A 12 23.09 -0.99 10.50
C PHE A 12 24.55 -1.40 10.36
N THR A 13 25.00 -1.37 9.13
CA THR A 13 26.41 -1.61 8.76
C THR A 13 26.93 -0.38 8.01
N GLU A 14 28.27 -0.22 8.02
CA GLU A 14 28.93 0.82 7.23
C GLU A 14 28.58 0.69 5.75
N VAL A 15 28.41 1.83 5.07
CA VAL A 15 28.15 1.85 3.62
C VAL A 15 29.24 1.08 2.86
N GLY A 16 28.78 0.16 1.99
CA GLY A 16 29.66 -0.73 1.22
C GLY A 16 29.91 -2.10 1.84
N TYR A 17 29.45 -2.36 3.06
CA TYR A 17 29.42 -3.70 3.65
C TYR A 17 28.08 -4.39 3.45
N VAL A 18 28.08 -5.72 3.54
CA VAL A 18 26.86 -6.52 3.47
C VAL A 18 26.02 -6.25 4.71
N GLY A 19 24.88 -5.57 4.54
CA GLY A 19 23.97 -5.21 5.63
C GLY A 19 23.05 -4.06 5.23
N LYS A 20 22.28 -3.55 6.21
CA LYS A 20 21.35 -2.44 6.02
C LYS A 20 22.09 -1.12 6.23
N ASP A 21 22.16 -0.28 5.20
CA ASP A 21 22.76 1.05 5.30
C ASP A 21 21.87 2.03 6.10
N VAL A 22 22.47 3.13 6.58
CA VAL A 22 21.75 4.12 7.38
C VAL A 22 20.73 4.93 6.54
N ASP A 23 20.94 5.05 5.23
CA ASP A 23 20.02 5.75 4.33
C ASP A 23 18.67 5.03 4.24
N SER A 24 18.66 3.71 4.48
CA SER A 24 17.44 2.92 4.55
C SER A 24 16.46 3.42 5.64
N ILE A 25 16.95 4.11 6.67
CA ILE A 25 16.10 4.74 7.70
C ILE A 25 15.15 5.75 7.05
N ILE A 26 15.67 6.60 6.18
CA ILE A 26 14.87 7.63 5.53
C ILE A 26 13.91 7.00 4.50
N ARG A 27 14.36 5.98 3.78
CA ARG A 27 13.49 5.22 2.85
C ARG A 27 12.34 4.54 3.60
N ASP A 28 12.61 3.87 4.71
CA ASP A 28 11.58 3.24 5.56
C ASP A 28 10.58 4.29 6.11
N LEU A 29 11.07 5.49 6.51
CA LEU A 29 10.23 6.59 6.96
C LEU A 29 9.32 7.11 5.83
N ALA A 30 9.87 7.28 4.63
CA ALA A 30 9.12 7.71 3.45
C ALA A 30 8.04 6.68 3.06
N GLU A 31 8.37 5.39 3.08
CA GLU A 31 7.40 4.32 2.84
C GLU A 31 6.27 4.32 3.86
N MET A 32 6.59 4.52 5.14
CA MET A 32 5.59 4.65 6.21
C MET A 32 4.68 5.85 5.96
N ALA A 33 5.24 6.99 5.56
CA ALA A 33 4.49 8.20 5.24
C ALA A 33 3.55 8.00 4.04
N VAL A 34 4.02 7.31 2.99
CA VAL A 34 3.19 6.96 1.82
C VAL A 34 2.03 6.08 2.23
N LYS A 35 2.29 5.05 3.02
CA LYS A 35 1.24 4.15 3.54
C LYS A 35 0.19 4.91 4.35
N GLN A 36 0.60 5.74 5.31
CA GLN A 36 -0.31 6.54 6.15
C GLN A 36 -1.13 7.52 5.31
N THR A 37 -0.50 8.20 4.36
CA THR A 37 -1.19 9.17 3.49
C THR A 37 -2.21 8.47 2.62
N ARG A 38 -1.87 7.32 2.02
CA ARG A 38 -2.79 6.50 1.22
C ARG A 38 -3.99 6.05 2.04
N GLU A 39 -3.78 5.51 3.24
CA GLU A 39 -4.85 5.08 4.13
C GLU A 39 -5.79 6.25 4.51
N ALA A 40 -5.24 7.44 4.75
CA ALA A 40 -6.01 8.64 5.04
C ALA A 40 -6.86 9.08 3.84
N GLU A 41 -6.29 9.09 2.63
CA GLU A 41 -7.02 9.44 1.40
C GLU A 41 -8.10 8.39 1.06
N MET A 42 -7.81 7.11 1.20
CA MET A 42 -8.79 6.04 1.00
C MET A 42 -9.98 6.16 1.97
N LYS A 43 -9.73 6.54 3.23
CA LYS A 43 -10.82 6.79 4.20
C LYS A 43 -11.73 7.93 3.76
N LYS A 44 -11.19 8.99 3.15
CA LYS A 44 -11.99 10.13 2.67
C LYS A 44 -12.93 9.76 1.53
N VAL A 45 -12.49 8.85 0.66
CA VAL A 45 -13.28 8.43 -0.51
C VAL A 45 -14.14 7.19 -0.25
N ARG A 46 -14.08 6.65 0.98
CA ARG A 46 -14.71 5.36 1.32
C ARG A 46 -16.21 5.31 1.01
N THR A 47 -16.97 6.32 1.38
CA THR A 47 -18.42 6.34 1.12
C THR A 47 -18.73 6.26 -0.37
N ARG A 48 -17.99 6.99 -1.20
CA ARG A 48 -18.14 6.92 -2.66
C ARG A 48 -17.73 5.57 -3.23
N ALA A 49 -16.70 4.95 -2.65
CA ALA A 49 -16.25 3.62 -3.03
C ALA A 49 -17.28 2.55 -2.64
N GLU A 50 -17.92 2.68 -1.48
CA GLU A 50 -19.01 1.80 -1.03
C GLU A 50 -20.22 1.89 -1.95
N ASP A 51 -20.63 3.10 -2.34
CA ASP A 51 -21.73 3.30 -3.30
C ASP A 51 -21.40 2.67 -4.67
N ALA A 52 -20.16 2.84 -5.17
CA ALA A 52 -19.73 2.24 -6.42
C ALA A 52 -19.67 0.69 -6.34
N ALA A 53 -19.24 0.15 -5.20
CA ALA A 53 -19.23 -1.29 -4.96
C ALA A 53 -20.65 -1.89 -4.91
N GLU A 54 -21.59 -1.20 -4.24
CA GLU A 54 -23.01 -1.59 -4.26
C GLU A 54 -23.55 -1.68 -5.69
N GLU A 55 -23.28 -0.66 -6.54
CA GLU A 55 -23.74 -0.65 -7.93
C GLU A 55 -23.17 -1.84 -8.71
N ARG A 56 -21.89 -2.15 -8.57
CA ARG A 56 -21.27 -3.30 -9.24
C ARG A 56 -21.89 -4.63 -8.81
N ILE A 57 -22.21 -4.81 -7.54
CA ILE A 57 -22.89 -6.01 -7.05
C ILE A 57 -24.32 -6.06 -7.57
N LEU A 58 -25.03 -4.93 -7.59
CA LEU A 58 -26.38 -4.86 -8.15
C LEU A 58 -26.40 -5.21 -9.65
N ASP A 59 -25.38 -4.81 -10.41
CA ASP A 59 -25.27 -5.16 -11.84
C ASP A 59 -25.08 -6.68 -12.06
N VAL A 60 -24.45 -7.38 -11.12
CA VAL A 60 -24.32 -8.84 -11.15
C VAL A 60 -25.63 -9.51 -10.75
N LEU A 61 -26.31 -8.98 -9.71
CA LEU A 61 -27.57 -9.57 -9.21
C LEU A 61 -28.76 -9.31 -10.14
N ILE A 62 -28.77 -8.15 -10.80
CA ILE A 62 -29.81 -7.69 -11.71
C ILE A 62 -29.08 -7.11 -12.92
N PRO A 63 -28.65 -7.96 -13.88
CA PRO A 63 -28.02 -7.46 -15.09
C PRO A 63 -28.96 -6.46 -15.77
N PRO A 64 -28.43 -5.29 -16.23
CA PRO A 64 -29.24 -4.33 -16.96
C PRO A 64 -29.89 -5.06 -18.13
N ALA A 65 -31.23 -4.94 -18.24
CA ALA A 65 -31.95 -5.56 -19.33
C ALA A 65 -31.30 -5.10 -20.64
N ARG A 66 -30.70 -6.03 -21.39
CA ARG A 66 -30.27 -5.74 -22.75
C ARG A 66 -31.48 -5.10 -23.41
N ALA A 67 -31.30 -3.87 -23.88
CA ALA A 67 -32.37 -3.08 -24.49
C ALA A 67 -33.06 -3.87 -25.64
N ALA A 68 -33.95 -4.75 -25.23
CA ALA A 68 -34.99 -5.25 -26.12
C ALA A 68 -36.03 -4.13 -26.18
N ALA A 69 -36.18 -3.56 -27.35
CA ALA A 69 -37.13 -2.50 -27.63
C ALA A 69 -38.51 -2.87 -27.03
N GLY A 70 -38.88 -2.21 -25.92
CA GLY A 70 -40.21 -2.33 -25.34
C GLY A 70 -40.35 -2.65 -23.86
N SER A 71 -39.29 -2.83 -23.08
CA SER A 71 -39.42 -3.02 -21.62
C SER A 71 -39.28 -1.69 -20.86
N GLU A 72 -40.29 -1.37 -20.09
CA GLU A 72 -40.36 -0.13 -19.31
C GLU A 72 -39.22 -0.04 -18.26
N PRO A 73 -38.52 1.09 -18.19
CA PRO A 73 -37.39 1.29 -17.23
C PRO A 73 -37.83 1.34 -15.76
N ALA A 74 -39.12 1.37 -15.47
CA ALA A 74 -39.64 1.54 -14.10
C ALA A 74 -39.58 0.26 -13.25
N ALA A 75 -39.76 -0.93 -13.84
CA ALA A 75 -39.74 -2.19 -13.11
C ALA A 75 -38.30 -2.59 -12.65
N ASP A 76 -37.31 -2.21 -13.43
CA ASP A 76 -35.90 -2.47 -13.14
C ASP A 76 -35.43 -1.63 -11.94
N ASN A 77 -35.85 -0.37 -11.84
CA ASN A 77 -35.53 0.51 -10.73
C ASN A 77 -36.10 0.02 -9.38
N THR A 78 -37.30 -0.55 -9.38
CA THR A 78 -37.93 -1.06 -8.14
C THR A 78 -37.20 -2.30 -7.62
N ALA A 79 -36.83 -3.22 -8.52
CA ALA A 79 -36.06 -4.40 -8.15
C ALA A 79 -34.67 -4.02 -7.62
N ARG A 80 -33.97 -3.09 -8.27
CA ARG A 80 -32.65 -2.58 -7.80
C ARG A 80 -32.76 -1.95 -6.41
N GLN A 81 -33.80 -1.16 -6.13
CA GLN A 81 -34.01 -0.58 -4.79
C GLN A 81 -34.24 -1.62 -3.72
N VAL A 82 -35.03 -2.66 -4.00
CA VAL A 82 -35.26 -3.77 -3.05
C VAL A 82 -33.97 -4.53 -2.77
N PHE A 83 -33.18 -4.85 -3.79
CA PHE A 83 -31.89 -5.54 -3.60
C PHE A 83 -30.87 -4.65 -2.91
N ARG A 84 -30.81 -3.34 -3.20
CA ARG A 84 -29.97 -2.38 -2.48
C ARG A 84 -30.31 -2.35 -1.00
N LYS A 85 -31.60 -2.30 -0.65
CA LYS A 85 -32.02 -2.36 0.75
C LYS A 85 -31.56 -3.67 1.42
N LYS A 86 -31.74 -4.81 0.76
CA LYS A 86 -31.31 -6.13 1.27
C LYS A 86 -29.77 -6.23 1.43
N LEU A 87 -28.98 -5.60 0.54
CA LEU A 87 -27.53 -5.52 0.67
C LEU A 87 -27.14 -4.73 1.92
N ARG A 88 -27.74 -3.55 2.13
CA ARG A 88 -27.47 -2.70 3.30
C ARG A 88 -27.92 -3.31 4.62
N GLU A 89 -28.94 -4.14 4.60
CA GLU A 89 -29.43 -4.92 5.76
C GLU A 89 -28.61 -6.18 6.03
N GLY A 90 -27.63 -6.54 5.17
CA GLY A 90 -26.82 -7.74 5.30
C GLY A 90 -27.56 -9.05 5.01
N SER A 91 -28.83 -8.98 4.56
CA SER A 91 -29.64 -10.19 4.31
C SER A 91 -29.18 -11.05 3.12
N LEU A 92 -28.24 -10.54 2.33
CA LEU A 92 -27.65 -11.21 1.18
C LEU A 92 -26.18 -11.59 1.38
N ASP A 93 -25.61 -11.34 2.54
CA ASP A 93 -24.18 -11.48 2.84
C ASP A 93 -23.62 -12.86 2.53
N ASP A 94 -24.38 -13.90 2.84
CA ASP A 94 -23.99 -15.32 2.61
C ASP A 94 -24.25 -15.81 1.18
N LYS A 95 -24.92 -15.03 0.34
CA LYS A 95 -25.18 -15.42 -1.04
C LYS A 95 -23.90 -15.34 -1.86
N GLU A 96 -23.60 -16.38 -2.62
CA GLU A 96 -22.48 -16.42 -3.55
C GLU A 96 -22.81 -15.73 -4.87
N ILE A 97 -21.87 -14.95 -5.37
CA ILE A 97 -21.91 -14.31 -6.69
C ILE A 97 -20.61 -14.54 -7.44
N GLU A 98 -20.68 -14.57 -8.75
CA GLU A 98 -19.50 -14.55 -9.61
C GLU A 98 -19.25 -13.10 -10.05
N ILE A 99 -18.06 -12.58 -9.68
CA ILE A 99 -17.73 -11.19 -9.96
C ILE A 99 -16.28 -11.07 -10.41
N ASP A 100 -16.06 -10.14 -11.36
CA ASP A 100 -14.73 -9.81 -11.82
C ASP A 100 -14.08 -8.84 -10.83
N VAL A 101 -13.07 -9.32 -10.14
CA VAL A 101 -12.24 -8.52 -9.24
C VAL A 101 -10.84 -8.40 -9.81
N ALA A 102 -10.20 -7.26 -9.59
CA ALA A 102 -8.79 -7.09 -9.89
C ALA A 102 -8.02 -8.18 -9.12
N GLU A 103 -7.16 -8.91 -9.83
CA GLU A 103 -6.23 -9.81 -9.16
C GLU A 103 -5.36 -8.93 -8.28
N GLY A 104 -5.59 -8.97 -6.95
CA GLY A 104 -4.76 -8.24 -6.00
C GLY A 104 -3.32 -8.54 -6.36
N ARG A 105 -2.52 -7.50 -6.65
CA ARG A 105 -1.11 -7.70 -6.92
C ARG A 105 -0.59 -8.56 -5.79
N PRO A 106 -0.12 -9.80 -6.04
CA PRO A 106 0.59 -10.50 -5.01
C PRO A 106 1.71 -9.52 -4.63
N GLN A 107 1.75 -9.10 -3.37
CA GLN A 107 2.99 -8.59 -2.80
C GLN A 107 3.95 -9.79 -2.89
N LEU A 108 4.56 -9.93 -4.05
CA LEU A 108 5.76 -10.70 -4.19
C LEU A 108 6.78 -9.91 -3.36
N GLU A 109 6.82 -10.20 -2.05
CA GLU A 109 8.04 -10.09 -1.29
C GLU A 109 9.03 -11.04 -1.98
N ILE A 110 9.59 -10.56 -3.09
CA ILE A 110 10.78 -11.19 -3.65
C ILE A 110 11.87 -10.82 -2.65
N MET A 111 12.03 -11.66 -1.62
CA MET A 111 13.29 -11.77 -0.90
C MET A 111 14.30 -12.32 -1.88
N GLY A 112 14.74 -11.47 -2.80
CA GLY A 112 15.89 -11.75 -3.64
C GLY A 112 17.15 -11.77 -2.76
N PRO A 113 18.11 -12.66 -3.02
CA PRO A 113 19.40 -12.57 -2.36
C PRO A 113 19.99 -11.19 -2.63
N GLN A 114 20.60 -10.60 -1.61
CA GLN A 114 21.25 -9.29 -1.64
C GLN A 114 22.18 -9.19 -2.86
N GLY A 115 21.99 -8.14 -3.66
CA GLY A 115 22.77 -7.88 -4.88
C GLY A 115 22.00 -7.97 -6.21
N MET A 116 20.70 -8.25 -6.20
CA MET A 116 19.86 -8.31 -7.41
C MET A 116 18.75 -7.23 -7.44
N GLU A 117 18.94 -6.14 -6.71
CA GLU A 117 17.93 -5.06 -6.59
C GLU A 117 17.61 -4.41 -7.93
N GLU A 118 18.63 -4.11 -8.75
CA GLU A 118 18.42 -3.53 -10.10
C GLU A 118 17.66 -4.47 -11.04
N MET A 119 17.92 -5.78 -10.95
CA MET A 119 17.21 -6.77 -11.76
C MET A 119 15.76 -6.94 -11.30
N THR A 120 15.52 -6.78 -10.00
CA THR A 120 14.17 -6.83 -9.42
C THR A 120 13.36 -5.60 -9.81
N GLU A 121 13.97 -4.42 -9.89
CA GLU A 121 13.31 -3.21 -10.40
C GLU A 121 13.02 -3.27 -11.88
N GLN A 122 13.94 -3.78 -12.71
CA GLN A 122 13.70 -4.00 -14.14
C GLN A 122 12.59 -5.03 -14.37
N LEU A 123 12.56 -6.10 -13.60
CA LEU A 123 11.47 -7.08 -13.64
C LEU A 123 10.15 -6.46 -13.16
N ARG A 124 10.14 -5.66 -12.09
CA ARG A 124 8.95 -4.89 -11.67
C ARG A 124 8.45 -3.97 -12.77
N GLY A 125 9.35 -3.25 -13.45
CA GLY A 125 9.02 -2.38 -14.59
C GLY A 125 8.40 -3.16 -15.76
N MET A 126 9.00 -4.30 -16.13
CA MET A 126 8.44 -5.18 -17.18
C MET A 126 7.09 -5.78 -16.78
N PHE A 127 6.95 -6.26 -15.54
CA PHE A 127 5.67 -6.80 -15.05
C PHE A 127 4.60 -5.73 -14.88
N SER A 128 4.97 -4.47 -14.56
CA SER A 128 4.00 -3.37 -14.51
C SER A 128 3.51 -2.95 -15.90
N GLN A 129 4.33 -3.10 -16.94
CA GLN A 129 3.93 -2.84 -18.33
C GLN A 129 3.14 -4.00 -18.97
N LEU A 130 3.36 -5.26 -18.54
CA LEU A 130 2.59 -6.43 -18.98
C LEU A 130 1.35 -6.68 -18.11
N GLY A 131 1.22 -6.01 -16.99
CA GLY A 131 0.10 -6.10 -16.06
C GLY A 131 -1.05 -5.17 -16.45
N GLN A 132 -1.58 -5.29 -17.67
CA GLN A 132 -2.98 -4.94 -17.88
C GLN A 132 -3.78 -5.67 -16.81
N ASP A 133 -4.63 -4.93 -16.07
CA ASP A 133 -5.52 -5.44 -15.03
C ASP A 133 -6.12 -6.79 -15.42
N LYS A 134 -5.45 -7.87 -15.07
CA LYS A 134 -6.01 -9.22 -15.24
C LYS A 134 -7.14 -9.31 -14.22
N ARG A 135 -8.33 -9.00 -14.68
CA ARG A 135 -9.54 -9.29 -13.93
C ARG A 135 -9.75 -10.79 -13.96
N LYS A 136 -10.00 -11.35 -12.79
CA LYS A 136 -10.32 -12.76 -12.64
C LYS A 136 -11.71 -12.88 -12.06
N THR A 137 -12.55 -13.60 -12.77
CA THR A 137 -13.87 -13.96 -12.23
C THR A 137 -13.68 -14.87 -11.03
N ARG A 138 -14.16 -14.44 -9.88
CA ARG A 138 -14.13 -15.20 -8.62
C ARG A 138 -15.54 -15.41 -8.10
N LYS A 139 -15.75 -16.59 -7.55
CA LYS A 139 -16.99 -16.91 -6.83
C LYS A 139 -16.77 -16.59 -5.36
N LEU A 140 -17.49 -15.61 -4.85
CA LEU A 140 -17.32 -15.05 -3.50
C LEU A 140 -18.69 -14.83 -2.85
N LYS A 141 -18.73 -14.85 -1.52
CA LYS A 141 -19.89 -14.36 -0.77
C LYS A 141 -20.01 -12.85 -0.95
N ILE A 142 -21.24 -12.34 -0.97
CA ILE A 142 -21.52 -10.91 -1.17
C ILE A 142 -20.78 -10.03 -0.15
N ALA A 143 -20.75 -10.41 1.14
CA ALA A 143 -20.03 -9.68 2.17
C ALA A 143 -18.52 -9.55 1.84
N GLU A 144 -17.90 -10.61 1.34
CA GLU A 144 -16.49 -10.61 0.94
C GLU A 144 -16.27 -9.82 -0.35
N ALA A 145 -17.15 -10.01 -1.33
CA ALA A 145 -17.12 -9.29 -2.59
C ALA A 145 -17.28 -7.78 -2.37
N LEU A 146 -18.22 -7.35 -1.52
CA LEU A 146 -18.43 -5.94 -1.19
C LEU A 146 -17.17 -5.29 -0.63
N LYS A 147 -16.49 -5.96 0.31
CA LYS A 147 -15.24 -5.46 0.88
C LYS A 147 -14.14 -5.31 -0.16
N LEU A 148 -13.91 -6.36 -0.97
CA LEU A 148 -12.86 -6.36 -1.99
C LEU A 148 -13.12 -5.28 -3.05
N ILE A 149 -14.36 -5.12 -3.50
CA ILE A 149 -14.71 -4.14 -4.52
C ILE A 149 -14.63 -2.73 -3.93
N THR A 150 -15.06 -2.51 -2.69
CA THR A 150 -14.91 -1.21 -2.02
C THR A 150 -13.45 -0.79 -1.96
N ASP A 151 -12.54 -1.70 -1.60
CA ASP A 151 -11.10 -1.40 -1.56
C ASP A 151 -10.55 -1.12 -2.98
N GLU A 152 -11.00 -1.86 -4.00
CA GLU A 152 -10.64 -1.61 -5.41
C GLU A 152 -11.16 -0.24 -5.89
N GLU A 153 -12.43 0.10 -5.62
CA GLU A 153 -13.00 1.38 -6.03
C GLU A 153 -12.37 2.56 -5.26
N ALA A 154 -12.07 2.39 -3.96
CA ALA A 154 -11.35 3.39 -3.20
C ALA A 154 -9.96 3.66 -3.78
N ALA A 155 -9.23 2.61 -4.16
CA ALA A 155 -7.92 2.74 -4.79
C ALA A 155 -7.96 3.49 -6.14
N LYS A 156 -9.05 3.35 -6.91
CA LYS A 156 -9.24 4.10 -8.18
C LYS A 156 -9.53 5.59 -7.95
N LEU A 157 -10.11 5.94 -6.80
CA LEU A 157 -10.51 7.30 -6.48
C LEU A 157 -9.38 8.15 -5.90
N VAL A 158 -8.25 7.58 -5.55
CA VAL A 158 -7.08 8.28 -5.01
C VAL A 158 -6.03 8.52 -6.09
N ASN A 159 -5.33 9.64 -5.97
CA ASN A 159 -4.24 10.01 -6.88
C ASN A 159 -2.89 9.62 -6.26
N GLU A 160 -2.24 8.59 -6.81
CA GLU A 160 -0.97 8.05 -6.30
C GLU A 160 0.17 9.09 -6.33
N GLU A 161 0.23 9.94 -7.35
CA GLU A 161 1.27 10.97 -7.43
C GLU A 161 1.08 12.06 -6.36
N GLU A 162 -0.17 12.44 -6.12
CA GLU A 162 -0.48 13.39 -5.04
C GLU A 162 -0.18 12.77 -3.67
N ILE A 163 -0.49 11.49 -3.47
CA ILE A 163 -0.15 10.75 -2.25
C ILE A 163 1.35 10.76 -2.00
N LYS A 164 2.18 10.43 -3.00
CA LYS A 164 3.63 10.42 -2.87
C LYS A 164 4.17 11.80 -2.53
N THR A 165 3.75 12.83 -3.26
CA THR A 165 4.19 14.21 -3.03
C THR A 165 3.88 14.67 -1.61
N ARG A 166 2.65 14.44 -1.14
CA ARG A 166 2.22 14.82 0.21
C ARG A 166 2.91 13.98 1.29
N ALA A 167 3.16 12.71 1.01
CA ALA A 167 3.84 11.82 1.94
C ALA A 167 5.30 12.22 2.15
N VAL A 168 6.03 12.52 1.07
CA VAL A 168 7.42 13.01 1.14
C VAL A 168 7.45 14.31 1.92
N GLN A 169 6.61 15.28 1.58
CA GLN A 169 6.52 16.54 2.31
C GLN A 169 6.21 16.34 3.80
N ASN A 170 5.32 15.40 4.14
CA ASN A 170 5.00 15.10 5.54
C ASN A 170 6.17 14.42 6.25
N ALA A 171 6.90 13.53 5.59
CA ALA A 171 8.10 12.89 6.15
C ALA A 171 9.21 13.93 6.40
N GLU A 172 9.45 14.84 5.48
CA GLU A 172 10.45 15.91 5.62
C GLU A 172 10.12 16.90 6.73
N GLN A 173 8.85 17.30 6.86
CA GLN A 173 8.42 18.36 7.78
C GLN A 173 8.09 17.84 9.18
N ASN A 174 7.57 16.64 9.30
CA ASN A 174 6.98 16.11 10.53
C ASN A 174 7.51 14.72 10.89
N GLY A 175 8.35 14.10 10.06
CA GLY A 175 8.86 12.75 10.29
C GLY A 175 9.68 12.66 11.57
N ILE A 176 9.55 11.55 12.28
CA ILE A 176 10.27 11.29 13.54
C ILE A 176 10.98 9.95 13.42
N VAL A 177 12.27 9.95 13.69
CA VAL A 177 13.08 8.74 13.78
C VAL A 177 13.57 8.55 15.20
N PHE A 178 13.25 7.40 15.79
CA PHE A 178 13.81 6.98 17.08
C PHE A 178 14.96 6.00 16.82
N ILE A 179 16.16 6.38 17.28
CA ILE A 179 17.35 5.53 17.19
C ILE A 179 17.64 4.98 18.57
N ASP A 180 17.45 3.67 18.74
CA ASP A 180 17.77 2.94 19.95
C ASP A 180 19.17 2.33 19.88
N GLU A 181 19.74 1.94 21.03
CA GLU A 181 21.06 1.30 21.15
C GLU A 181 22.23 2.12 20.57
N ILE A 182 22.12 3.44 20.52
CA ILE A 182 23.17 4.30 19.97
C ILE A 182 24.47 4.24 20.79
N ASP A 183 24.37 3.97 22.08
CA ASP A 183 25.49 3.76 22.99
C ASP A 183 26.37 2.59 22.56
N LYS A 184 25.79 1.54 21.96
CA LYS A 184 26.52 0.36 21.48
C LYS A 184 27.34 0.61 20.22
N VAL A 185 26.98 1.62 19.41
CA VAL A 185 27.75 2.03 18.22
C VAL A 185 28.69 3.19 18.54
N ALA A 186 28.45 3.94 19.61
CA ALA A 186 29.27 5.06 20.06
C ALA A 186 30.41 4.65 21.01
N ALA A 187 30.62 3.34 21.29
CA ALA A 187 31.62 2.86 22.23
C ALA A 187 33.04 3.22 21.81
N ARG A 188 33.84 3.72 22.79
CA ARG A 188 35.23 4.12 22.60
C ARG A 188 36.13 2.93 22.26
N GLN A 189 37.17 3.23 21.46
CA GLN A 189 38.27 2.33 21.09
C GLN A 189 38.94 1.72 22.35
N GLU A 190 38.76 0.43 22.60
CA GLU A 190 39.69 -0.32 23.44
C GLU A 190 39.97 -1.76 23.00
N SER A 191 39.51 -2.23 21.83
CA SER A 191 39.96 -3.55 21.32
C SER A 191 39.91 -3.67 19.80
N SER A 192 41.00 -4.19 19.29
CA SER A 192 41.35 -4.45 17.92
C SER A 192 40.40 -5.45 17.23
N GLY A 193 39.74 -5.07 16.15
CA GLY A 193 39.23 -5.99 15.13
C GLY A 193 37.72 -5.98 14.83
N ALA A 194 36.83 -5.66 15.78
CA ALA A 194 35.38 -5.58 15.53
C ALA A 194 34.85 -4.14 15.45
N ASP A 195 35.70 -3.16 15.69
CA ASP A 195 35.33 -1.75 15.89
C ASP A 195 35.20 -0.92 14.59
N VAL A 196 35.78 -1.38 13.48
CA VAL A 196 35.78 -0.61 12.22
C VAL A 196 34.35 -0.42 11.70
N SER A 197 33.53 -1.47 11.77
CA SER A 197 32.14 -1.44 11.31
C SER A 197 31.25 -0.50 12.15
N ARG A 198 31.47 -0.42 13.45
CA ARG A 198 30.70 0.46 14.37
C ARG A 198 31.03 1.93 14.18
N GLN A 199 32.31 2.25 13.99
CA GLN A 199 32.76 3.61 13.67
C GLN A 199 32.22 4.07 12.31
N GLY A 200 32.11 3.16 11.33
CA GLY A 200 31.48 3.43 10.05
C GLY A 200 30.03 3.85 10.21
N VAL A 201 29.23 3.10 10.97
CA VAL A 201 27.82 3.43 11.24
C VAL A 201 27.67 4.79 11.95
N GLN A 202 28.51 5.10 12.94
CA GLN A 202 28.49 6.39 13.62
C GLN A 202 28.77 7.54 12.65
N ARG A 203 29.78 7.40 11.78
CA ARG A 203 30.13 8.38 10.76
C ARG A 203 29.01 8.57 9.75
N ASP A 204 28.38 7.47 9.33
CA ASP A 204 27.33 7.49 8.31
C ASP A 204 25.99 8.03 8.86
N LEU A 205 25.74 7.95 10.19
CA LEU A 205 24.60 8.60 10.86
C LEU A 205 24.75 10.13 10.95
N LEU A 206 25.97 10.66 10.98
CA LEU A 206 26.21 12.09 11.18
C LEU A 206 25.54 12.96 10.11
N PRO A 207 25.65 12.68 8.81
CA PRO A 207 24.97 13.47 7.77
C PRO A 207 23.43 13.44 7.94
N LEU A 208 22.84 12.32 8.39
CA LEU A 208 21.40 12.25 8.63
C LEU A 208 20.95 13.19 9.76
N VAL A 209 21.77 13.31 10.81
CA VAL A 209 21.47 14.18 11.98
C VAL A 209 21.71 15.66 11.63
N GLU A 210 22.74 15.96 10.86
CA GLU A 210 23.09 17.32 10.43
C GLU A 210 22.22 17.84 9.29
N GLY A 211 21.60 16.96 8.55
CA GLY A 211 20.77 17.23 7.37
C GLY A 211 21.46 16.86 6.07
N THR A 212 20.82 15.96 5.35
CA THR A 212 21.27 15.49 4.02
C THR A 212 20.07 15.19 3.14
N THR A 213 20.32 15.03 1.86
CA THR A 213 19.31 14.54 0.91
C THR A 213 19.55 13.06 0.67
N VAL A 214 18.52 12.26 0.83
CA VAL A 214 18.52 10.82 0.54
C VAL A 214 17.60 10.56 -0.66
N SER A 215 18.11 9.85 -1.67
CA SER A 215 17.39 9.49 -2.90
C SER A 215 16.94 8.04 -2.90
#